data_c02c5eec70cdbe265769bb237ea35a74
#
_entry.id   c02c5eec70cdbe265769bb237ea35a74
#
_cell.length_a   1.000
_cell.length_b   1.000
_cell.length_c   1.000
_cell.angle_alpha   90.00
_cell.angle_beta   90.00
_cell.angle_gamma   90.00
#
_symmetry.space_group_name_H-M   'P 1'
#
loop_
_entity.id
_entity.type
_entity.pdbx_description
1 polymer ?
#
loop_
_entity_poly.entity_id
_entity_poly.type
_entity_poly.pdbx_seq_one_letter_code
_entity_poly.pdbx_strand_id
1 'polypeptide(L)'
;MYGLRFTIYDLKKLVIGHWSLVIGCWLLVSGCKVNYGFTGASVSPDIKTFSVKYFPNNAPIVNPSLSQTFSEKLKEKIVSQASLSHTDRQGDLILEGNITGYSIQPIAIQVNETAAQNRLTISINVKFTNTKNEKQNFETSFSRYADYDSKQNFSSVEQQLSGTISDQIVDDIFNRVFINW
;
A
#
# COMPACT_ATOMS: atom_id res chain seq x y z
N MET A 1 7.45 -63.32 46.79
CA MET A 1 6.09 -62.99 46.34
C MET A 1 5.68 -61.72 47.07
N TYR A 2 6.07 -60.52 46.54
CA TYR A 2 5.71 -59.22 47.11
C TYR A 2 4.54 -58.64 46.31
N GLY A 3 3.34 -58.68 46.92
CA GLY A 3 2.13 -58.07 46.36
C GLY A 3 2.21 -56.55 46.59
N LEU A 4 2.29 -55.78 45.50
CA LEU A 4 2.12 -54.34 45.53
C LEU A 4 0.65 -54.05 45.86
N ARG A 5 0.37 -53.62 47.08
CA ARG A 5 -0.89 -52.97 47.46
C ARG A 5 -0.83 -51.56 46.94
N PHE A 6 -1.30 -51.33 45.69
CA PHE A 6 -1.62 -49.99 45.21
C PHE A 6 -2.85 -49.50 45.95
N THR A 7 -2.65 -48.56 46.85
CA THR A 7 -3.71 -47.99 47.65
C THR A 7 -4.50 -46.96 46.84
N ILE A 8 -5.81 -46.93 46.98
CA ILE A 8 -6.74 -46.00 46.27
C ILE A 8 -6.30 -44.51 46.42
N TYR A 9 -5.50 -44.24 47.41
CA TYR A 9 -4.91 -42.89 47.70
C TYR A 9 -3.86 -42.50 46.66
N ASP A 10 -3.10 -43.43 46.13
CA ASP A 10 -2.05 -43.16 45.11
C ASP A 10 -2.68 -42.87 43.75
N LEU A 11 -3.76 -43.54 43.40
CA LEU A 11 -4.53 -43.26 42.21
C LEU A 11 -5.17 -41.87 42.24
N LYS A 12 -5.74 -41.46 43.39
CA LYS A 12 -6.33 -40.13 43.53
C LYS A 12 -5.30 -39.01 43.41
N LYS A 13 -4.08 -39.16 43.95
CA LYS A 13 -2.99 -38.18 43.80
C LYS A 13 -2.53 -38.07 42.35
N LEU A 14 -2.45 -39.17 41.61
CA LEU A 14 -2.05 -39.23 40.22
C LEU A 14 -3.07 -38.52 39.31
N VAL A 15 -4.36 -38.73 39.56
CA VAL A 15 -5.45 -38.10 38.81
C VAL A 15 -5.51 -36.61 39.09
N ILE A 16 -5.37 -36.15 40.33
CA ILE A 16 -5.38 -34.73 40.72
C ILE A 16 -4.16 -34.04 40.14
N GLY A 17 -3.00 -34.67 40.13
CA GLY A 17 -1.77 -34.11 39.51
C GLY A 17 -1.91 -33.92 38.01
N HIS A 18 -2.54 -34.89 37.29
CA HIS A 18 -2.77 -34.76 35.84
C HIS A 18 -3.78 -33.65 35.49
N TRP A 19 -4.85 -33.53 36.27
CA TRP A 19 -5.85 -32.47 36.07
C TRP A 19 -5.30 -31.09 36.32
N SER A 20 -4.43 -30.92 37.34
CA SER A 20 -3.74 -29.67 37.62
C SER A 20 -2.80 -29.25 36.49
N LEU A 21 -2.13 -30.21 35.85
CA LEU A 21 -1.22 -29.97 34.71
C LEU A 21 -1.98 -29.57 33.44
N VAL A 22 -3.14 -30.20 33.18
CA VAL A 22 -3.99 -29.87 32.02
C VAL A 22 -4.62 -28.47 32.17
N ILE A 23 -5.07 -28.10 33.38
CA ILE A 23 -5.65 -26.76 33.64
C ILE A 23 -4.55 -25.69 33.54
N GLY A 24 -3.33 -25.96 34.02
CA GLY A 24 -2.18 -25.06 33.89
C GLY A 24 -1.77 -24.82 32.43
N CYS A 25 -1.84 -25.85 31.59
CA CYS A 25 -1.53 -25.73 30.16
C CYS A 25 -2.62 -24.93 29.38
N TRP A 26 -3.89 -25.04 29.79
CA TRP A 26 -4.99 -24.27 29.18
C TRP A 26 -4.94 -22.78 29.50
N LEU A 27 -4.44 -22.40 30.67
CA LEU A 27 -4.25 -20.99 31.05
C LEU A 27 -3.12 -20.28 30.30
N LEU A 28 -2.16 -21.03 29.75
CA LEU A 28 -1.04 -20.47 28.98
C LEU A 28 -1.40 -20.18 27.50
N VAL A 29 -2.51 -20.73 26.98
CA VAL A 29 -2.94 -20.54 25.59
C VAL A 29 -3.84 -19.30 25.41
N SER A 30 -4.35 -18.70 26.48
CA SER A 30 -5.35 -17.62 26.43
C SER A 30 -4.79 -16.20 26.42
N GLY A 31 -3.50 -15.97 26.10
CA GLY A 31 -2.87 -14.69 26.40
C GLY A 31 -2.22 -13.89 25.27
N CYS A 32 -2.23 -14.29 24.01
CA CYS A 32 -1.62 -13.47 22.96
C CYS A 32 -2.59 -13.15 21.84
N LYS A 33 -3.39 -12.08 22.01
CA LYS A 33 -3.87 -11.31 20.86
C LYS A 33 -2.68 -10.50 20.31
N VAL A 34 -1.83 -11.14 19.53
CA VAL A 34 -0.83 -10.43 18.72
C VAL A 34 -1.58 -9.85 17.53
N ASN A 35 -1.91 -8.59 17.63
CA ASN A 35 -2.44 -7.82 16.50
C ASN A 35 -1.25 -7.53 15.57
N TYR A 36 -0.97 -8.44 14.64
CA TYR A 36 -0.03 -8.19 13.55
C TYR A 36 -0.69 -7.21 12.58
N GLY A 37 -0.56 -5.92 12.86
CA GLY A 37 -0.71 -4.91 11.83
C GLY A 37 0.48 -5.03 10.88
N PHE A 38 0.32 -5.78 9.80
CA PHE A 38 1.31 -5.93 8.74
C PHE A 38 1.27 -4.72 7.78
N THR A 39 1.13 -3.54 8.33
CA THR A 39 1.21 -2.29 7.58
C THR A 39 2.50 -1.62 7.97
N GLY A 40 3.48 -1.66 7.05
CA GLY A 40 4.76 -0.94 7.19
C GLY A 40 4.61 0.58 7.25
N ALA A 41 3.39 1.09 7.34
CA ALA A 41 3.05 2.49 7.47
C ALA A 41 3.07 2.89 8.95
N SER A 42 4.10 3.62 9.36
CA SER A 42 4.18 4.22 10.70
C SER A 42 3.42 5.54 10.72
N VAL A 43 2.11 5.48 10.94
CA VAL A 43 1.26 6.68 11.07
C VAL A 43 1.12 7.05 12.54
N SER A 44 1.30 8.34 12.89
CA SER A 44 1.08 8.82 14.24
C SER A 44 -0.36 8.51 14.70
N PRO A 45 -0.58 8.08 15.97
CA PRO A 45 -1.91 7.73 16.50
C PRO A 45 -2.94 8.87 16.43
N ASP A 46 -2.47 10.11 16.29
CA ASP A 46 -3.31 11.32 16.20
C ASP A 46 -3.94 11.49 14.80
N ILE A 47 -3.44 10.77 13.80
CA ILE A 47 -3.90 10.83 12.42
C ILE A 47 -4.91 9.71 12.21
N LYS A 48 -6.14 10.06 11.87
CA LYS A 48 -7.25 9.11 11.70
C LYS A 48 -7.90 9.19 10.32
N THR A 49 -7.80 10.36 9.68
CA THR A 49 -8.50 10.64 8.45
C THR A 49 -7.56 11.13 7.36
N PHE A 50 -7.92 10.85 6.11
CA PHE A 50 -7.23 11.40 4.96
C PHE A 50 -8.23 11.86 3.89
N SER A 51 -7.80 12.80 3.05
CA SER A 51 -8.52 13.20 1.85
C SER A 51 -7.60 13.18 0.64
N VAL A 52 -8.12 12.67 -0.47
CA VAL A 52 -7.48 12.74 -1.79
C VAL A 52 -8.34 13.62 -2.66
N LYS A 53 -7.80 14.74 -3.11
CA LYS A 53 -8.47 15.62 -4.07
C LYS A 53 -8.40 15.00 -5.47
N TYR A 54 -9.32 15.41 -6.32
CA TYR A 54 -9.26 15.05 -7.73
C TYR A 54 -7.99 15.63 -8.36
N PHE A 55 -7.25 14.81 -9.12
CA PHE A 55 -6.03 15.20 -9.83
C PHE A 55 -6.36 15.60 -11.27
N PRO A 56 -6.54 16.88 -11.58
CA PRO A 56 -6.83 17.31 -12.95
C PRO A 56 -5.68 17.00 -13.89
N ASN A 57 -6.01 16.68 -15.13
CA ASN A 57 -5.01 16.44 -16.16
C ASN A 57 -4.68 17.75 -16.89
N ASN A 58 -3.54 18.33 -16.57
CA ASN A 58 -3.00 19.56 -17.16
C ASN A 58 -1.86 19.25 -18.15
N ALA A 59 -1.67 17.99 -18.53
CA ALA A 59 -0.66 17.62 -19.51
C ALA A 59 -1.03 18.14 -20.92
N PRO A 60 -0.03 18.41 -21.79
CA PRO A 60 -0.29 18.84 -23.17
C PRO A 60 -1.12 17.84 -23.98
N ILE A 61 -0.96 16.54 -23.71
CA ILE A 61 -1.80 15.47 -24.26
C ILE A 61 -2.69 14.97 -23.13
N VAL A 62 -4.00 15.06 -23.31
CA VAL A 62 -4.96 14.71 -22.27
C VAL A 62 -5.54 13.31 -22.52
N ASN A 63 -5.30 12.40 -21.60
CA ASN A 63 -6.05 11.16 -21.47
C ASN A 63 -7.24 11.41 -20.52
N PRO A 64 -8.50 11.38 -20.98
CA PRO A 64 -9.66 11.78 -20.17
C PRO A 64 -9.92 10.88 -18.96
N SER A 65 -9.54 9.60 -19.02
CA SER A 65 -9.79 8.63 -17.95
C SER A 65 -8.70 8.63 -16.89
N LEU A 66 -7.51 9.15 -17.19
CA LEU A 66 -6.34 9.06 -16.33
C LEU A 66 -6.55 9.76 -14.97
N SER A 67 -7.15 10.95 -14.98
CA SER A 67 -7.42 11.72 -13.76
C SER A 67 -8.27 10.95 -12.76
N GLN A 68 -9.37 10.38 -13.23
CA GLN A 68 -10.27 9.59 -12.38
C GLN A 68 -9.59 8.32 -11.90
N THR A 69 -9.02 7.54 -12.83
CA THR A 69 -8.35 6.27 -12.51
C THR A 69 -7.22 6.46 -11.51
N PHE A 70 -6.39 7.48 -11.68
CA PHE A 70 -5.29 7.76 -10.78
C PHE A 70 -5.77 8.18 -9.39
N SER A 71 -6.74 9.09 -9.31
CA SER A 71 -7.28 9.58 -8.03
C SER A 71 -7.93 8.45 -7.23
N GLU A 72 -8.67 7.55 -7.90
CA GLU A 72 -9.30 6.39 -7.27
C GLU A 72 -8.24 5.38 -6.79
N LYS A 73 -7.25 5.04 -7.62
CA LYS A 73 -6.15 4.13 -7.24
C LYS A 73 -5.37 4.63 -6.02
N LEU A 74 -5.07 5.93 -5.97
CA LEU A 74 -4.36 6.51 -4.83
C LEU A 74 -5.21 6.42 -3.54
N LYS A 75 -6.48 6.72 -3.62
CA LYS A 75 -7.43 6.58 -2.51
C LYS A 75 -7.54 5.13 -2.03
N GLU A 76 -7.72 4.18 -2.95
CA GLU A 76 -7.83 2.75 -2.64
C GLU A 76 -6.55 2.21 -1.98
N LYS A 77 -5.40 2.61 -2.47
CA LYS A 77 -4.09 2.23 -1.89
C LYS A 77 -3.99 2.66 -0.43
N ILE A 78 -4.35 3.91 -0.12
CA ILE A 78 -4.30 4.43 1.25
C ILE A 78 -5.30 3.72 2.16
N VAL A 79 -6.55 3.54 1.70
CA VAL A 79 -7.57 2.80 2.47
C VAL A 79 -7.12 1.38 2.79
N SER A 80 -6.52 0.69 1.81
CA SER A 80 -6.12 -0.71 1.97
C SER A 80 -4.90 -0.92 2.86
N GLN A 81 -3.98 0.06 2.93
CA GLN A 81 -2.67 -0.16 3.56
C GLN A 81 -2.39 0.74 4.77
N ALA A 82 -3.03 1.91 4.88
CA ALA A 82 -2.73 2.85 5.97
C ALA A 82 -3.72 2.79 7.15
N SER A 83 -4.77 1.97 7.08
CA SER A 83 -5.81 1.87 8.13
C SER A 83 -6.44 3.23 8.52
N LEU A 84 -6.48 4.16 7.57
CA LEU A 84 -7.07 5.49 7.73
C LEU A 84 -8.46 5.56 7.10
N SER A 85 -9.33 6.40 7.65
CA SER A 85 -10.66 6.64 7.11
C SER A 85 -10.63 7.76 6.06
N HIS A 86 -11.18 7.48 4.88
CA HIS A 86 -11.32 8.51 3.84
C HIS A 86 -12.42 9.51 4.21
N THR A 87 -12.17 10.78 3.90
CA THR A 87 -13.17 11.86 4.02
C THR A 87 -13.14 12.76 2.78
N ASP A 88 -14.33 13.18 2.30
CA ASP A 88 -14.43 14.16 1.21
C ASP A 88 -14.17 15.60 1.68
N ARG A 89 -14.19 15.82 3.00
CA ARG A 89 -13.82 17.08 3.63
C ARG A 89 -12.31 17.14 3.82
N GLN A 90 -11.84 18.11 4.59
CA GLN A 90 -10.44 18.22 4.97
C GLN A 90 -10.10 17.12 5.99
N GLY A 91 -9.25 16.16 5.59
CA GLY A 91 -8.71 15.13 6.48
C GLY A 91 -7.51 15.62 7.28
N ASP A 92 -7.01 14.78 8.19
CA ASP A 92 -5.74 15.04 8.89
C ASP A 92 -4.56 15.02 7.91
N LEU A 93 -4.63 14.13 6.90
CA LEU A 93 -3.71 14.11 5.76
C LEU A 93 -4.47 14.53 4.50
N ILE A 94 -3.85 15.39 3.70
CA ILE A 94 -4.42 15.89 2.45
C ILE A 94 -3.43 15.64 1.33
N LEU A 95 -3.89 14.94 0.29
CA LEU A 95 -3.17 14.77 -0.97
C LEU A 95 -3.92 15.52 -2.07
N GLU A 96 -3.24 16.45 -2.70
CA GLU A 96 -3.73 17.23 -3.84
C GLU A 96 -2.63 17.37 -4.88
N GLY A 97 -3.00 17.66 -6.12
CA GLY A 97 -2.03 17.80 -7.18
C GLY A 97 -2.66 17.75 -8.56
N ASN A 98 -1.82 17.57 -9.57
CA ASN A 98 -2.26 17.51 -10.95
C ASN A 98 -1.31 16.65 -11.80
N ILE A 99 -1.84 16.08 -12.88
CA ILE A 99 -1.06 15.41 -13.91
C ILE A 99 -0.41 16.49 -14.78
N THR A 100 0.91 16.52 -14.80
CA THR A 100 1.71 17.56 -15.47
C THR A 100 2.31 17.11 -16.79
N GLY A 101 2.45 15.79 -16.98
CA GLY A 101 3.07 15.22 -18.17
C GLY A 101 2.40 13.94 -18.63
N TYR A 102 2.19 13.85 -19.93
CA TYR A 102 1.78 12.64 -20.65
C TYR A 102 2.45 12.70 -22.04
N SER A 103 3.45 11.87 -22.26
CA SER A 103 4.24 11.93 -23.50
C SER A 103 4.62 10.56 -24.01
N ILE A 104 4.63 10.42 -25.32
CA ILE A 104 5.09 9.23 -26.03
C ILE A 104 6.31 9.61 -26.82
N GLN A 105 7.39 8.86 -26.65
CA GLN A 105 8.64 9.09 -27.36
C GLN A 105 9.23 7.77 -27.88
N PRO A 106 9.77 7.74 -29.09
CA PRO A 106 10.52 6.60 -29.56
C PRO A 106 11.82 6.46 -28.77
N ILE A 107 12.17 5.21 -28.43
CA ILE A 107 13.45 4.87 -27.80
C ILE A 107 14.45 4.51 -28.89
N ALA A 108 15.65 5.07 -28.81
CA ALA A 108 16.73 4.71 -29.73
C ALA A 108 17.12 3.23 -29.55
N ILE A 109 17.18 2.49 -30.65
CA ILE A 109 17.62 1.09 -30.68
C ILE A 109 19.08 1.03 -30.21
N GLN A 110 19.35 0.29 -29.17
CA GLN A 110 20.72 -0.03 -28.76
C GLN A 110 21.25 -1.20 -29.57
N VAL A 111 22.58 -1.30 -29.69
CA VAL A 111 23.30 -2.20 -30.64
C VAL A 111 22.90 -3.69 -30.54
N ASN A 112 22.21 -4.10 -29.47
CA ASN A 112 21.76 -5.47 -29.24
C ASN A 112 20.23 -5.65 -29.17
N GLU A 113 19.43 -4.59 -29.40
CA GLU A 113 17.97 -4.70 -29.37
C GLU A 113 17.39 -4.92 -30.77
N THR A 114 16.59 -5.96 -30.90
CA THR A 114 16.04 -6.42 -32.20
C THR A 114 14.74 -5.69 -32.57
N ALA A 115 14.12 -4.92 -31.66
CA ALA A 115 12.85 -4.26 -31.90
C ALA A 115 12.90 -2.80 -31.46
N ALA A 116 12.37 -1.90 -32.30
CA ALA A 116 12.11 -0.50 -31.94
C ALA A 116 11.01 -0.44 -30.90
N GLN A 117 11.20 0.40 -29.87
CA GLN A 117 10.24 0.59 -28.78
C GLN A 117 9.81 2.05 -28.68
N ASN A 118 8.61 2.25 -28.18
CA ASN A 118 8.13 3.56 -27.76
C ASN A 118 7.95 3.58 -26.23
N ARG A 119 8.11 4.73 -25.63
CA ARG A 119 7.96 4.97 -24.20
C ARG A 119 6.81 5.91 -23.91
N LEU A 120 5.86 5.46 -23.12
CA LEU A 120 4.88 6.32 -22.49
C LEU A 120 5.42 6.77 -21.14
N THR A 121 5.50 8.10 -20.92
CA THR A 121 5.88 8.70 -19.65
C THR A 121 4.71 9.50 -19.07
N ILE A 122 4.41 9.29 -17.79
CA ILE A 122 3.42 10.07 -17.03
C ILE A 122 4.13 10.76 -15.88
N SER A 123 3.82 12.05 -15.67
CA SER A 123 4.35 12.86 -14.58
C SER A 123 3.22 13.50 -13.81
N ILE A 124 3.29 13.46 -12.48
CA ILE A 124 2.25 13.97 -11.59
C ILE A 124 2.92 14.81 -10.50
N ASN A 125 2.49 16.05 -10.34
CA ASN A 125 2.86 16.87 -9.20
C ASN A 125 1.92 16.58 -8.03
N VAL A 126 2.49 16.33 -6.86
CA VAL A 126 1.76 15.99 -5.63
C VAL A 126 2.17 16.94 -4.52
N LYS A 127 1.17 17.55 -3.92
CA LYS A 127 1.30 18.32 -2.68
C LYS A 127 0.66 17.52 -1.55
N PHE A 128 1.46 17.19 -0.57
CA PHE A 128 1.07 16.51 0.64
C PHE A 128 1.04 17.48 1.82
N THR A 129 -0.04 17.48 2.56
CA THR A 129 -0.20 18.29 3.77
C THR A 129 -0.61 17.42 4.94
N ASN A 130 0.19 17.45 6.01
CA ASN A 130 -0.14 16.89 7.30
C ASN A 130 -0.56 18.02 8.24
N THR A 131 -1.85 18.04 8.63
CA THR A 131 -2.41 19.10 9.49
C THR A 131 -1.94 18.99 10.94
N LYS A 132 -1.38 17.85 11.35
CA LYS A 132 -0.85 17.60 12.70
C LYS A 132 0.65 17.88 12.80
N ASN A 133 1.37 17.80 11.68
CA ASN A 133 2.81 18.01 11.64
C ASN A 133 3.25 18.66 10.31
N GLU A 134 3.32 19.97 10.29
CA GLU A 134 3.67 20.75 9.09
C GLU A 134 5.07 20.45 8.54
N LYS A 135 5.99 19.93 9.37
CA LYS A 135 7.35 19.57 8.93
C LYS A 135 7.38 18.42 7.92
N GLN A 136 6.30 17.67 7.84
CA GLN A 136 6.15 16.55 6.91
C GLN A 136 5.54 16.99 5.57
N ASN A 137 5.09 18.23 5.46
CA ASN A 137 4.53 18.75 4.23
C ASN A 137 5.59 18.77 3.13
N PHE A 138 5.19 18.37 1.94
CA PHE A 138 6.04 18.45 0.76
C PHE A 138 5.22 18.71 -0.50
N GLU A 139 5.89 19.23 -1.51
CA GLU A 139 5.40 19.26 -2.87
C GLU A 139 6.50 18.73 -3.79
N THR A 140 6.18 17.72 -4.59
CA THR A 140 7.16 17.09 -5.47
C THR A 140 6.50 16.41 -6.67
N SER A 141 7.27 16.23 -7.73
CA SER A 141 6.82 15.53 -8.93
C SER A 141 7.30 14.07 -8.92
N PHE A 142 6.37 13.19 -9.25
CA PHE A 142 6.63 11.78 -9.49
C PHE A 142 6.50 11.51 -10.99
N SER A 143 7.43 10.73 -11.55
CA SER A 143 7.40 10.37 -12.96
C SER A 143 7.77 8.91 -13.13
N ARG A 144 6.97 8.19 -13.91
CA ARG A 144 7.20 6.80 -14.27
C ARG A 144 6.90 6.58 -15.74
N TYR A 145 7.42 5.51 -16.28
CA TYR A 145 7.24 5.19 -17.68
C TYR A 145 7.02 3.69 -17.89
N ALA A 146 6.47 3.36 -19.05
CA ALA A 146 6.38 2.00 -19.55
C ALA A 146 6.71 1.98 -21.06
N ASP A 147 7.42 0.96 -21.46
CA ASP A 147 7.85 0.78 -22.85
C ASP A 147 6.92 -0.23 -23.53
N TYR A 148 6.69 -0.03 -24.83
CA TYR A 148 5.90 -0.92 -25.65
C TYR A 148 6.49 -1.04 -27.07
N ASP A 149 6.22 -2.15 -27.75
CA ASP A 149 6.69 -2.39 -29.11
C ASP A 149 6.11 -1.33 -30.07
N SER A 150 6.98 -0.68 -30.85
CA SER A 150 6.59 0.37 -31.80
C SER A 150 5.63 -0.11 -32.90
N LYS A 151 5.56 -1.44 -33.14
CA LYS A 151 4.61 -2.05 -34.08
C LYS A 151 3.18 -2.15 -33.50
N GLN A 152 3.02 -2.03 -32.20
CA GLN A 152 1.69 -2.06 -31.57
C GLN A 152 0.99 -0.72 -31.74
N ASN A 153 -0.33 -0.79 -31.98
CA ASN A 153 -1.15 0.41 -31.98
C ASN A 153 -1.26 0.92 -30.52
N PHE A 154 -0.83 2.16 -30.30
CA PHE A 154 -0.85 2.77 -28.97
C PHE A 154 -2.23 2.68 -28.30
N SER A 155 -3.31 2.96 -29.03
CA SER A 155 -4.68 2.92 -28.48
C SER A 155 -5.08 1.56 -27.91
N SER A 156 -4.47 0.47 -28.40
CA SER A 156 -4.75 -0.88 -27.89
C SER A 156 -4.04 -1.21 -26.57
N VAL A 157 -2.95 -0.53 -26.27
CA VAL A 157 -2.12 -0.75 -25.08
C VAL A 157 -2.17 0.40 -24.07
N GLU A 158 -2.73 1.55 -24.46
CA GLU A 158 -2.76 2.78 -23.68
C GLU A 158 -3.33 2.59 -22.27
N GLN A 159 -4.49 1.92 -22.17
CA GLN A 159 -5.15 1.71 -20.89
C GLN A 159 -4.29 0.85 -19.94
N GLN A 160 -3.68 -0.20 -20.47
CA GLN A 160 -2.82 -1.08 -19.69
C GLN A 160 -1.55 -0.35 -19.24
N LEU A 161 -0.89 0.39 -20.15
CA LEU A 161 0.34 1.13 -19.85
C LEU A 161 0.07 2.22 -18.82
N SER A 162 -0.97 3.02 -19.03
CA SER A 162 -1.38 4.07 -18.09
C SER A 162 -1.76 3.52 -16.71
N GLY A 163 -2.41 2.35 -16.69
CA GLY A 163 -2.72 1.63 -15.47
C GLY A 163 -1.47 1.22 -14.70
N THR A 164 -0.51 0.57 -15.38
CA THR A 164 0.76 0.14 -14.79
C THR A 164 1.59 1.31 -14.27
N ILE A 165 1.69 2.39 -15.05
CA ILE A 165 2.42 3.59 -14.64
C ILE A 165 1.75 4.25 -13.43
N SER A 166 0.41 4.31 -13.42
CA SER A 166 -0.34 4.87 -12.29
C SER A 166 -0.10 4.07 -11.01
N ASP A 167 -0.07 2.74 -11.08
CA ASP A 167 0.23 1.88 -9.92
C ASP A 167 1.63 2.17 -9.36
N GLN A 168 2.64 2.30 -10.21
CA GLN A 168 4.00 2.62 -9.78
C GLN A 168 4.09 4.01 -9.13
N ILE A 169 3.41 5.02 -9.68
CA ILE A 169 3.40 6.36 -9.08
C ILE A 169 2.66 6.35 -7.75
N VAL A 170 1.54 5.64 -7.65
CA VAL A 170 0.77 5.48 -6.41
C VAL A 170 1.63 4.82 -5.33
N ASP A 171 2.41 3.79 -5.68
CA ASP A 171 3.36 3.15 -4.77
C ASP A 171 4.45 4.11 -4.30
N ASP A 172 5.02 4.91 -5.20
CA ASP A 172 6.03 5.91 -4.85
C ASP A 172 5.47 6.96 -3.89
N ILE A 173 4.25 7.46 -4.15
CA ILE A 173 3.58 8.43 -3.29
C ILE A 173 3.30 7.80 -1.93
N PHE A 174 2.75 6.60 -1.91
CA PHE A 174 2.47 5.87 -0.67
C PHE A 174 3.74 5.69 0.17
N ASN A 175 4.81 5.23 -0.44
CA ASN A 175 6.10 5.05 0.23
C ASN A 175 6.65 6.37 0.77
N ARG A 176 6.53 7.47 0.01
CA ARG A 176 6.99 8.79 0.43
C ARG A 176 6.19 9.33 1.61
N VAL A 177 4.87 9.10 1.62
CA VAL A 177 3.95 9.61 2.65
C VAL A 177 3.98 8.77 3.92
N PHE A 178 4.12 7.44 3.82
CA PHE A 178 3.87 6.53 4.95
C PHE A 178 5.08 5.73 5.42
N ILE A 179 6.14 5.60 4.63
CA ILE A 179 7.28 4.75 4.95
C ILE A 179 8.55 5.56 5.20
N ASN A 180 8.80 6.62 4.44
CA ASN A 180 10.02 7.45 4.52
C ASN A 180 9.80 8.68 5.43
N TRP A 181 9.48 8.43 6.68
CA TRP A 181 9.31 9.48 7.70
C TRP A 181 10.66 9.86 8.33
#